data_3b514b3b5359e826e054481c6c121a37
#
_entry.id   3b514b3b5359e826e054481c6c121a37
#
_cell.length_a   1.000
_cell.length_b   1.000
_cell.length_c   1.000
_cell.angle_alpha   90.00
_cell.angle_beta   90.00
_cell.angle_gamma   90.00
#
_symmetry.space_group_name_H-M   'P 1'
#
loop_
_entity.id
_entity.type
_entity.pdbx_description
1 polymer ?
#
loop_
_entity_poly.entity_id
_entity_poly.type
_entity_poly.pdbx_seq_one_letter_code
_entity_poly.pdbx_strand_id
1 'polypeptide(L)'
;MISRLRGEVIEHEGTLVIIECAGVGYGVHVCFDEQQRLSLGSKCDLFIAEQIKEDAHELFGFSKKSRKDLFRLLIGVNGVGPKAGMAILNIGSEGQVRSAIASGDTKFISGAQGVGKKVAERVVVDLKNKVGLEASASATDFLGDANITDEAVEALISLGHSPQT
;
A
#
# COMPACT_ATOMS: atom_id res chain seq x y z
N MET A 1 18.65 6.54 -2.70
CA MET A 1 17.20 6.29 -2.48
C MET A 1 16.98 4.86 -2.04
N ILE A 2 16.33 4.67 -0.90
CA ILE A 2 15.99 3.35 -0.36
C ILE A 2 14.59 2.99 -0.86
N SER A 3 14.46 1.95 -1.68
CA SER A 3 13.19 1.55 -2.30
C SER A 3 12.69 0.17 -1.86
N ARG A 4 13.56 -0.66 -1.28
CA ARG A 4 13.25 -1.99 -0.77
C ARG A 4 14.25 -2.40 0.29
N LEU A 5 13.80 -3.07 1.35
CA LEU A 5 14.64 -3.65 2.39
C LEU A 5 14.29 -5.12 2.59
N ARG A 6 15.31 -5.96 2.62
CA ARG A 6 15.23 -7.37 3.03
C ARG A 6 16.14 -7.60 4.20
N GLY A 7 15.62 -8.09 5.29
CA GLY A 7 16.39 -8.29 6.50
C GLY A 7 15.63 -9.05 7.57
N GLU A 8 16.10 -8.93 8.79
CA GLU A 8 15.52 -9.53 9.97
C GLU A 8 14.99 -8.46 10.91
N VAL A 9 13.81 -8.67 11.47
CA VAL A 9 13.21 -7.78 12.46
C VAL A 9 13.90 -7.98 13.80
N ILE A 10 14.59 -6.95 14.30
CA ILE A 10 15.36 -7.03 15.53
C ILE A 10 14.73 -6.27 16.70
N GLU A 11 13.85 -5.30 16.45
CA GLU A 11 13.23 -4.50 17.48
C GLU A 11 11.89 -3.90 17.02
N HIS A 12 10.99 -3.66 17.98
CA HIS A 12 9.74 -2.93 17.79
C HIS A 12 9.65 -1.75 18.75
N GLU A 13 9.44 -0.55 18.22
CA GLU A 13 9.15 0.67 18.97
C GLU A 13 7.79 1.24 18.51
N GLY A 14 6.70 0.72 19.04
CA GLY A 14 5.37 1.04 18.54
C GLY A 14 5.21 0.64 17.07
N THR A 15 4.90 1.57 16.19
CA THR A 15 4.82 1.33 14.74
C THR A 15 6.16 1.45 14.00
N LEU A 16 7.23 1.83 14.70
CA LEU A 16 8.59 1.79 14.18
C LEU A 16 9.18 0.40 14.40
N VAL A 17 9.59 -0.24 13.32
CA VAL A 17 10.20 -1.56 13.30
C VAL A 17 11.64 -1.42 12.87
N ILE A 18 12.59 -1.96 13.63
CA ILE A 18 14.00 -1.96 13.24
C ILE A 18 14.30 -3.25 12.47
N ILE A 19 14.76 -3.08 11.24
CA ILE A 19 15.11 -4.16 10.32
C ILE A 19 16.61 -4.15 10.11
N GLU A 20 17.28 -5.22 10.48
CA GLU A 20 18.70 -5.40 10.23
C GLU A 20 18.93 -5.96 8.82
N CYS A 21 19.71 -5.24 8.04
CA CYS A 21 20.19 -5.65 6.73
C CYS A 21 21.71 -5.60 6.71
N ALA A 22 22.36 -6.76 6.72
CA ALA A 22 23.82 -6.90 6.66
C ALA A 22 24.56 -6.05 7.73
N GLY A 23 24.08 -6.06 8.97
CA GLY A 23 24.68 -5.35 10.10
C GLY A 23 24.26 -3.87 10.23
N VAL A 24 23.35 -3.40 9.40
CA VAL A 24 22.78 -2.05 9.50
C VAL A 24 21.33 -2.15 9.91
N GLY A 25 20.94 -1.50 11.03
CA GLY A 25 19.57 -1.39 11.51
C GLY A 25 18.85 -0.20 10.88
N TYR A 26 17.78 -0.47 10.13
CA TYR A 26 16.92 0.56 9.53
C TYR A 26 15.63 0.69 10.33
N GLY A 27 15.32 1.90 10.83
CA GLY A 27 14.03 2.20 11.43
C GLY A 27 12.99 2.45 10.34
N VAL A 28 11.95 1.62 10.30
CA VAL A 28 10.90 1.67 9.29
C VAL A 28 9.54 1.81 9.95
N HIS A 29 8.80 2.87 9.60
CA HIS A 29 7.41 3.03 10.00
C HIS A 29 6.52 2.10 9.19
N VAL A 30 5.67 1.34 9.86
CA VAL A 30 4.73 0.41 9.22
C VAL A 30 3.30 0.63 9.73
N CYS A 31 2.31 0.17 8.98
CA CYS A 31 0.93 0.15 9.44
C CYS A 31 0.74 -0.89 10.56
N PHE A 32 -0.32 -0.75 11.37
CA PHE A 32 -0.59 -1.65 12.49
C PHE A 32 -0.72 -3.11 12.09
N ASP A 33 -1.40 -3.39 11.00
CA ASP A 33 -1.56 -4.75 10.46
C ASP A 33 -0.24 -5.35 9.95
N GLU A 34 0.65 -4.53 9.39
CA GLU A 34 2.01 -4.95 9.01
C GLU A 34 2.86 -5.25 10.25
N GLN A 35 2.81 -4.38 11.27
CA GLN A 35 3.54 -4.60 12.51
C GLN A 35 3.19 -5.93 13.18
N GLN A 36 1.91 -6.30 13.18
CA GLN A 36 1.46 -7.57 13.75
C GLN A 36 2.01 -8.80 13.01
N ARG A 37 2.34 -8.66 11.73
CA ARG A 37 2.94 -9.73 10.91
C ARG A 37 4.45 -9.81 11.04
N LEU A 38 5.09 -8.72 11.41
CA LEU A 38 6.55 -8.59 11.54
C LEU A 38 6.98 -9.01 12.95
N SER A 39 7.10 -10.30 13.21
CA SER A 39 7.55 -10.82 14.50
C SER A 39 9.06 -10.61 14.70
N LEU A 40 9.51 -10.42 15.94
CA LEU A 40 10.94 -10.37 16.29
C LEU A 40 11.65 -11.64 15.80
N GLY A 41 12.82 -11.46 15.17
CA GLY A 41 13.61 -12.55 14.59
C GLY A 41 13.09 -13.07 13.25
N SER A 42 11.95 -12.57 12.75
CA SER A 42 11.44 -12.98 11.45
C SER A 42 12.14 -12.26 10.30
N LYS A 43 12.30 -12.96 9.18
CA LYS A 43 12.75 -12.33 7.94
C LYS A 43 11.60 -11.55 7.29
N CYS A 44 11.92 -10.40 6.76
CA CYS A 44 10.96 -9.55 6.07
C CYS A 44 11.52 -9.02 4.74
N ASP A 45 10.60 -8.63 3.87
CA ASP A 45 10.87 -8.01 2.58
C ASP A 45 9.83 -6.91 2.38
N LEU A 46 10.25 -5.65 2.49
CA LEU A 46 9.37 -4.49 2.45
C LEU A 46 9.71 -3.57 1.29
N PHE A 47 8.69 -3.10 0.62
CA PHE A 47 8.76 -1.95 -0.28
C PHE A 47 8.84 -0.67 0.54
N ILE A 48 9.81 0.17 0.27
CA ILE A 48 10.09 1.38 1.06
C ILE A 48 9.70 2.63 0.30
N ALA A 49 8.99 3.52 0.99
CA ALA A 49 8.85 4.91 0.61
C ALA A 49 9.75 5.74 1.54
N GLU A 50 10.74 6.37 0.96
CA GLU A 50 11.70 7.21 1.66
C GLU A 50 11.23 8.66 1.64
N GLN A 51 11.26 9.31 2.80
CA GLN A 51 10.97 10.73 2.94
C GLN A 51 12.17 11.42 3.56
N ILE A 52 12.79 12.29 2.81
CA ILE A 52 13.93 13.11 3.27
C ILE A 52 13.46 14.55 3.40
N LYS A 53 13.63 15.11 4.57
CA LYS A 53 13.44 16.53 4.90
C LYS A 53 14.74 17.08 5.40
N GLU A 54 14.79 18.39 5.60
CA GLU A 54 15.99 19.09 6.09
C GLU A 54 16.47 18.54 7.44
N ASP A 55 15.55 18.17 8.32
CA ASP A 55 15.76 17.70 9.69
C ASP A 55 15.34 16.24 9.95
N ALA A 56 14.89 15.51 8.94
CA ALA A 56 14.37 14.16 9.11
C ALA A 56 14.62 13.28 7.89
N HIS A 57 14.96 12.02 8.14
CA HIS A 57 15.05 10.97 7.15
C HIS A 57 14.21 9.79 7.64
N GLU A 58 13.04 9.61 7.06
CA GLU A 58 12.05 8.63 7.49
C GLU A 58 11.81 7.59 6.40
N LEU A 59 11.68 6.32 6.81
CA LEU A 59 11.36 5.20 5.94
C LEU A 59 9.97 4.66 6.30
N PHE A 60 9.15 4.45 5.28
CA PHE A 60 7.81 3.85 5.41
C PHE A 60 7.78 2.55 4.64
N GLY A 61 7.44 1.44 5.32
CA GLY A 61 7.51 0.09 4.78
C GLY A 61 6.15 -0.54 4.54
N PHE A 62 6.05 -1.28 3.44
CA PHE A 62 4.83 -1.96 3.00
C PHE A 62 5.16 -3.34 2.44
N SER A 63 4.39 -4.36 2.79
CA SER A 63 4.55 -5.71 2.23
C SER A 63 4.10 -5.80 0.76
N LYS A 64 3.23 -4.88 0.33
CA LYS A 64 2.72 -4.82 -1.05
C LYS A 64 3.12 -3.52 -1.73
N LYS A 65 3.58 -3.63 -2.98
CA LYS A 65 3.90 -2.48 -3.82
C LYS A 65 2.68 -1.57 -4.01
N SER A 66 1.50 -2.14 -4.22
CA SER A 66 0.24 -1.40 -4.40
C SER A 66 -0.09 -0.50 -3.20
N ARG A 67 0.17 -0.97 -1.97
CA ARG A 67 -0.03 -0.18 -0.75
C ARG A 67 0.98 0.96 -0.62
N LYS A 68 2.23 0.72 -1.00
CA LYS A 68 3.25 1.78 -1.12
C LYS A 68 2.85 2.85 -2.13
N ASP A 69 2.33 2.43 -3.29
CA ASP A 69 1.91 3.35 -4.35
C ASP A 69 0.69 4.18 -3.88
N LEU A 70 -0.27 3.56 -3.18
CA LEU A 70 -1.37 4.29 -2.53
C LEU A 70 -0.87 5.30 -1.49
N PHE A 71 0.11 4.91 -0.66
CA PHE A 71 0.74 5.84 0.29
C PHE A 71 1.34 7.06 -0.42
N ARG A 72 2.05 6.84 -1.53
CA ARG A 72 2.62 7.93 -2.34
C ARG A 72 1.56 8.86 -2.93
N LEU A 73 0.44 8.30 -3.40
CA LEU A 73 -0.68 9.11 -3.87
C LEU A 73 -1.24 9.98 -2.73
N LEU A 74 -1.45 9.40 -1.54
CA LEU A 74 -1.97 10.11 -0.38
C LEU A 74 -1.08 11.28 0.04
N ILE A 75 0.22 11.06 0.18
CA ILE A 75 1.15 12.12 0.59
C ILE A 75 1.42 13.16 -0.50
N GLY A 76 1.05 12.88 -1.74
CA GLY A 76 1.05 13.85 -2.84
C GLY A 76 -0.10 14.86 -2.78
N VAL A 77 -1.11 14.59 -1.94
CA VAL A 77 -2.23 15.52 -1.73
C VAL A 77 -1.79 16.64 -0.78
N ASN A 78 -2.03 17.89 -1.18
CA ASN A 78 -1.69 19.03 -0.33
C ASN A 78 -2.46 18.98 0.99
N GLY A 79 -1.73 19.04 2.11
CA GLY A 79 -2.27 18.91 3.46
C GLY A 79 -2.18 17.49 4.04
N VAL A 80 -1.72 16.50 3.26
CA VAL A 80 -1.47 15.13 3.73
C VAL A 80 0.02 14.90 3.85
N GLY A 81 0.54 14.91 5.08
CA GLY A 81 1.91 14.49 5.36
C GLY A 81 2.02 12.97 5.55
N PRO A 82 3.24 12.43 5.73
CA PRO A 82 3.46 11.00 5.92
C PRO A 82 2.67 10.40 7.09
N LYS A 83 2.57 11.10 8.22
CA LYS A 83 1.79 10.65 9.38
C LYS A 83 0.30 10.54 9.07
N ALA A 84 -0.27 11.53 8.38
CA ALA A 84 -1.66 11.50 7.94
C ALA A 84 -1.89 10.39 6.89
N GLY A 85 -0.96 10.21 5.96
CA GLY A 85 -1.00 9.12 4.98
C GLY A 85 -1.03 7.74 5.65
N MET A 86 -0.17 7.51 6.64
CA MET A 86 -0.19 6.27 7.44
C MET A 86 -1.48 6.11 8.25
N ALA A 87 -1.99 7.19 8.83
CA ALA A 87 -3.25 7.16 9.56
C ALA A 87 -4.43 6.77 8.65
N ILE A 88 -4.48 7.28 7.42
CA ILE A 88 -5.49 6.87 6.42
C ILE A 88 -5.36 5.39 6.06
N LEU A 89 -4.14 4.87 5.89
CA LEU A 89 -3.92 3.44 5.62
C LEU A 89 -4.25 2.53 6.80
N ASN A 90 -4.34 3.07 8.01
CA ASN A 90 -4.66 2.32 9.23
C ASN A 90 -6.17 2.25 9.54
N ILE A 91 -7.03 3.02 8.86
CA ILE A 91 -8.49 2.98 9.13
C ILE A 91 -9.21 1.80 8.48
N GLY A 92 -8.55 1.10 7.58
CA GLY A 92 -9.11 -0.07 6.90
C GLY A 92 -8.11 -0.78 6.00
N SER A 93 -8.57 -1.81 5.33
CA SER A 93 -7.78 -2.49 4.30
C SER A 93 -7.50 -1.56 3.11
N GLU A 94 -6.47 -1.87 2.32
CA GLU A 94 -6.15 -1.11 1.10
C GLU A 94 -7.38 -0.98 0.17
N GLY A 95 -8.13 -2.07 0.00
CA GLY A 95 -9.35 -2.07 -0.83
C GLY A 95 -10.43 -1.15 -0.28
N GLN A 96 -10.62 -1.11 1.04
CA GLN A 96 -11.60 -0.20 1.67
C GLN A 96 -11.21 1.26 1.50
N VAL A 97 -9.93 1.59 1.68
CA VAL A 97 -9.43 2.97 1.48
C VAL A 97 -9.59 3.38 0.02
N ARG A 98 -9.21 2.54 -0.94
CA ARG A 98 -9.38 2.82 -2.38
C ARG A 98 -10.86 2.98 -2.74
N SER A 99 -11.73 2.11 -2.24
CA SER A 99 -13.17 2.18 -2.46
C SER A 99 -13.79 3.46 -1.89
N ALA A 100 -13.40 3.85 -0.68
CA ALA A 100 -13.86 5.10 -0.06
C ALA A 100 -13.46 6.33 -0.88
N ILE A 101 -12.23 6.37 -1.38
CA ILE A 101 -11.76 7.47 -2.25
C ILE A 101 -12.55 7.47 -3.57
N ALA A 102 -12.72 6.32 -4.21
CA ALA A 102 -13.41 6.20 -5.50
C ALA A 102 -14.89 6.56 -5.39
N SER A 103 -15.57 6.18 -4.31
CA SER A 103 -16.98 6.47 -4.05
C SER A 103 -17.23 7.88 -3.50
N GLY A 104 -16.19 8.59 -3.08
CA GLY A 104 -16.32 9.91 -2.49
C GLY A 104 -16.68 9.91 -0.99
N ASP A 105 -16.41 8.82 -0.28
CA ASP A 105 -16.70 8.71 1.15
C ASP A 105 -15.70 9.50 2.00
N THR A 106 -15.88 10.80 2.06
CA THR A 106 -15.07 11.72 2.87
C THR A 106 -15.18 11.45 4.37
N LYS A 107 -16.33 10.90 4.80
CA LYS A 107 -16.55 10.56 6.21
C LYS A 107 -15.65 9.43 6.66
N PHE A 108 -15.50 8.40 5.84
CA PHE A 108 -14.56 7.30 6.10
C PHE A 108 -13.13 7.83 6.21
N ILE A 109 -12.67 8.63 5.24
CA ILE A 109 -11.31 9.20 5.23
C ILE A 109 -11.04 10.13 6.41
N SER A 110 -12.02 10.95 6.80
CA SER A 110 -11.90 11.86 7.97
C SER A 110 -11.90 11.13 9.32
N GLY A 111 -12.19 9.84 9.35
CA GLY A 111 -11.99 8.98 10.52
C GLY A 111 -10.53 8.73 10.86
N ALA A 112 -9.61 9.00 9.95
CA ALA A 112 -8.17 8.88 10.21
C ALA A 112 -7.69 9.98 11.16
N GLN A 113 -6.85 9.61 12.12
CA GLN A 113 -6.31 10.54 13.09
C GLN A 113 -5.51 11.67 12.41
N GLY A 114 -5.80 12.90 12.74
CA GLY A 114 -5.12 14.07 12.16
C GLY A 114 -5.62 14.44 10.76
N VAL A 115 -6.69 13.81 10.25
CA VAL A 115 -7.30 14.11 8.96
C VAL A 115 -8.65 14.80 9.17
N GLY A 116 -8.68 16.10 8.98
CA GLY A 116 -9.92 16.87 9.06
C GLY A 116 -10.79 16.73 7.80
N LYS A 117 -12.04 17.21 7.89
CA LYS A 117 -13.02 17.15 6.80
C LYS A 117 -12.49 17.75 5.49
N LYS A 118 -11.86 18.94 5.56
CA LYS A 118 -11.31 19.62 4.37
C LYS A 118 -10.20 18.83 3.70
N VAL A 119 -9.33 18.17 4.49
CA VAL A 119 -8.26 17.31 3.97
C VAL A 119 -8.86 16.05 3.35
N ALA A 120 -9.85 15.43 3.99
CA ALA A 120 -10.56 14.26 3.45
C ALA A 120 -11.26 14.59 2.12
N GLU A 121 -11.91 15.74 2.01
CA GLU A 121 -12.53 16.22 0.75
C GLU A 121 -11.47 16.39 -0.34
N ARG A 122 -10.31 16.96 -0.03
CA ARG A 122 -9.20 17.14 -0.97
C ARG A 122 -8.62 15.79 -1.42
N VAL A 123 -8.42 14.84 -0.50
CA VAL A 123 -7.98 13.48 -0.84
C VAL A 123 -8.91 12.85 -1.87
N VAL A 124 -10.21 12.93 -1.64
CA VAL A 124 -11.21 12.38 -2.57
C VAL A 124 -11.15 13.09 -3.92
N VAL A 125 -11.16 14.42 -3.95
CA VAL A 125 -11.15 15.19 -5.21
C VAL A 125 -9.88 14.88 -6.03
N ASP A 126 -8.72 14.89 -5.38
CA ASP A 126 -7.43 14.73 -6.07
C ASP A 126 -7.17 13.28 -6.53
N LEU A 127 -7.70 12.29 -5.81
CA LEU A 127 -7.36 10.87 -6.02
C LEU A 127 -8.47 10.01 -6.61
N LYS A 128 -9.72 10.48 -6.66
CA LYS A 128 -10.87 9.69 -7.12
C LYS A 128 -10.63 8.98 -8.46
N ASN A 129 -10.01 9.66 -9.42
CA ASN A 129 -9.73 9.10 -10.74
C ASN A 129 -8.40 8.33 -10.81
N LYS A 130 -7.53 8.50 -9.82
CA LYS A 130 -6.19 7.89 -9.81
C LYS A 130 -6.19 6.50 -9.16
N VAL A 131 -6.95 6.31 -8.08
CA VAL A 131 -7.00 5.03 -7.35
C VAL A 131 -7.63 3.89 -8.16
N GLY A 132 -8.49 4.19 -9.14
CA GLY A 132 -9.11 3.21 -10.02
C GLY A 132 -8.19 2.69 -11.12
N LEU A 133 -7.27 3.52 -11.62
CA LEU A 133 -6.34 3.15 -12.69
C LEU A 133 -5.25 2.18 -12.20
N GLU A 134 -4.81 2.33 -10.95
CA GLU A 134 -3.81 1.42 -10.35
C GLU A 134 -4.41 0.08 -9.90
N ALA A 135 -5.70 0.04 -9.57
CA ALA A 135 -6.39 -1.22 -9.28
C ALA A 135 -6.48 -2.12 -10.53
N SER A 136 -6.57 -1.56 -11.73
CA SER A 136 -6.55 -2.32 -12.98
C SER A 136 -5.13 -2.78 -13.36
N ALA A 137 -4.10 -2.02 -13.02
CA ALA A 137 -2.71 -2.42 -13.23
C ALA A 137 -2.28 -3.57 -12.28
N SER A 138 -2.76 -3.56 -11.02
CA SER A 138 -2.52 -4.68 -10.11
C SER A 138 -3.37 -5.92 -10.39
N ALA A 139 -4.52 -5.78 -11.05
CA ALA A 139 -5.30 -6.91 -11.55
C ALA A 139 -4.57 -7.67 -12.67
N THR A 140 -3.80 -6.99 -13.51
CA THR A 140 -2.95 -7.63 -14.53
C THR A 140 -1.75 -8.36 -13.91
N ASP A 141 -1.20 -7.91 -12.79
CA ASP A 141 -0.16 -8.64 -12.05
C ASP A 141 -0.72 -9.89 -11.32
N PHE A 142 -1.99 -9.83 -10.88
CA PHE A 142 -2.68 -10.99 -10.28
C PHE A 142 -3.05 -12.05 -11.34
N LEU A 143 -3.29 -11.64 -12.57
CA LEU A 143 -3.60 -12.55 -13.67
C LEU A 143 -2.34 -13.24 -14.25
N GLY A 144 -1.13 -12.77 -13.89
CA GLY A 144 0.14 -13.39 -14.28
C GLY A 144 0.52 -14.65 -13.50
N ASP A 145 -0.06 -14.88 -12.31
CA ASP A 145 0.29 -16.02 -11.43
C ASP A 145 -0.86 -17.02 -11.20
N ALA A 146 -2.06 -16.74 -11.69
CA ALA A 146 -3.15 -17.71 -11.72
C ALA A 146 -3.10 -18.46 -13.06
N ASN A 147 -3.03 -19.78 -13.00
CA ASN A 147 -3.23 -20.70 -14.13
C ASN A 147 -4.59 -20.44 -14.79
N ILE A 148 -4.69 -19.41 -15.62
CA ILE A 148 -5.89 -19.01 -16.37
C ILE A 148 -6.13 -19.93 -17.58
N THR A 149 -5.28 -20.94 -17.79
CA THR A 149 -5.31 -21.76 -18.97
C THR A 149 -6.52 -22.71 -19.04
N ASP A 150 -7.06 -23.17 -17.93
CA ASP A 150 -8.12 -24.19 -18.01
C ASP A 150 -9.55 -23.63 -17.99
N GLU A 151 -9.90 -22.73 -17.08
CA GLU A 151 -11.28 -22.21 -17.00
C GLU A 151 -11.65 -21.25 -18.14
N ALA A 152 -10.71 -20.39 -18.59
CA ALA A 152 -10.98 -19.49 -19.70
C ALA A 152 -11.04 -20.21 -21.05
N VAL A 153 -10.27 -21.28 -21.22
CA VAL A 153 -10.32 -22.15 -22.40
C VAL A 153 -11.62 -22.97 -22.42
N GLU A 154 -12.07 -23.52 -21.28
CA GLU A 154 -13.34 -24.19 -21.18
C GLU A 154 -14.55 -23.28 -21.45
N ALA A 155 -14.49 -22.01 -20.94
CA ALA A 155 -15.53 -21.02 -21.24
C ALA A 155 -15.60 -20.66 -22.72
N LEU A 156 -14.45 -20.54 -23.41
CA LEU A 156 -14.40 -20.26 -24.85
C LEU A 156 -14.85 -21.44 -25.70
N ILE A 157 -14.55 -22.68 -25.29
CA ILE A 157 -15.01 -23.90 -25.94
C ILE A 157 -16.53 -24.03 -25.80
N SER A 158 -17.09 -23.72 -24.64
CA SER A 158 -18.54 -23.73 -24.39
C SER A 158 -19.31 -22.68 -25.21
N LEU A 159 -18.61 -21.60 -25.64
CA LEU A 159 -19.17 -20.58 -26.54
C LEU A 159 -18.94 -20.86 -28.03
N GLY A 160 -18.47 -22.07 -28.40
CA GLY A 160 -18.35 -22.52 -29.78
C GLY A 160 -17.09 -22.13 -30.52
N HIS A 161 -16.05 -21.68 -29.82
CA HIS A 161 -14.74 -21.42 -30.42
C HIS A 161 -13.85 -22.68 -30.34
N SER A 162 -13.49 -23.25 -31.49
CA SER A 162 -12.55 -24.36 -31.56
C SER A 162 -11.12 -23.85 -31.42
N PRO A 163 -10.25 -24.51 -30.63
CA PRO A 163 -8.84 -24.19 -30.60
C PRO A 163 -8.23 -24.50 -31.96
N GLN A 164 -7.85 -23.48 -32.71
CA GLN A 164 -7.02 -23.67 -33.89
C GLN A 164 -5.57 -23.91 -33.47
N THR A 165 -5.04 -25.01 -33.89
CA THR A 165 -3.65 -25.44 -33.83
C THR A 165 -2.70 -24.42 -34.43
#